data_68400ff70d470fc180f0ad8903372ced
#
_entry.id   68400ff70d470fc180f0ad8903372ced
#
_cell.length_a   1.000
_cell.length_b   1.000
_cell.length_c   1.000
_cell.angle_alpha   90.00
_cell.angle_beta   90.00
_cell.angle_gamma   90.00
#
_symmetry.space_group_name_H-M   'P 1'
#
loop_
_entity.id
_entity.type
_entity.pdbx_description
1 polymer ?
#
loop_
_entity_poly.entity_id
_entity_poly.type
_entity_poly.pdbx_seq_one_letter_code
_entity_poly.pdbx_strand_id
1 'polypeptide(L)' 'MTTVNEIEIRGVNFVGNSAMILSLSNDRTFIVPLDKFKTIQNLTQSQKEDFEIIDGENLSFLAIDEVYNIHELTGL' A
#
# COMPACT_ATOMS: atom_id res chain seq x y z
N MET A 1 -10.86 -15.55 -18.95
CA MET A 1 -11.04 -16.09 -17.63
C MET A 1 -10.20 -15.37 -16.59
N THR A 2 -10.82 -15.06 -15.51
CA THR A 2 -10.13 -14.33 -14.44
C THR A 2 -9.28 -15.28 -13.64
N THR A 3 -8.04 -14.91 -13.41
CA THR A 3 -7.20 -15.72 -12.55
C THR A 3 -7.58 -15.42 -11.09
N VAL A 4 -7.51 -16.44 -10.29
CA VAL A 4 -7.84 -16.30 -8.87
C VAL A 4 -6.80 -15.48 -8.13
N ASN A 5 -5.69 -15.17 -8.78
CA ASN A 5 -4.58 -14.46 -8.14
C ASN A 5 -4.60 -12.96 -8.38
N GLU A 6 -5.61 -12.46 -9.07
CA GLU A 6 -5.69 -11.04 -9.35
C GLU A 6 -6.32 -10.32 -8.17
N ILE A 7 -5.49 -10.06 -7.17
CA ILE A 7 -5.90 -9.36 -5.97
C ILE A 7 -5.52 -7.90 -6.14
N GLU A 8 -6.47 -7.02 -5.85
CA GLU A 8 -6.27 -5.59 -5.98
C GLU A 8 -6.33 -4.91 -4.63
N ILE A 9 -5.62 -3.79 -4.54
CA ILE A 9 -5.69 -2.93 -3.37
C ILE A 9 -6.97 -2.11 -3.47
N ARG A 10 -7.82 -2.19 -2.47
CA ARG A 10 -9.08 -1.44 -2.44
C ARG A 10 -9.03 -0.25 -1.50
N GLY A 11 -8.13 -0.27 -0.55
CA GLY A 11 -8.00 0.83 0.37
C GLY A 11 -6.70 0.76 1.13
N VAL A 12 -6.29 1.90 1.69
CA VAL A 12 -5.06 2.02 2.45
C VAL A 12 -5.35 2.86 3.69
N ASN A 13 -4.94 2.36 4.84
CA ASN A 13 -5.04 3.09 6.10
C ASN A 13 -3.71 3.01 6.81
N PHE A 14 -3.46 3.95 7.71
CA PHE A 14 -2.19 4.00 8.44
C PHE A 14 -2.44 3.95 9.94
N VAL A 15 -1.56 3.24 10.64
CA VAL A 15 -1.55 3.21 12.10
C VAL A 15 -0.30 3.96 12.52
N GLY A 16 -0.43 5.27 12.66
CA GLY A 16 0.71 6.13 12.96
C GLY A 16 1.85 5.91 12.01
N ASN A 17 3.07 5.77 12.54
CA ASN A 17 4.25 5.47 11.74
C ASN A 17 4.64 4.00 11.81
N SER A 18 3.77 3.17 12.38
CA SER A 18 4.10 1.76 12.62
C SER A 18 3.74 0.85 11.46
N ALA A 19 2.55 1.06 10.90
CA ALA A 19 2.02 0.11 9.94
C ALA A 19 1.10 0.77 8.92
N MET A 20 1.01 0.14 7.77
CA MET A 20 0.07 0.50 6.72
C MET A 20 -0.84 -0.70 6.51
N ILE A 21 -2.15 -0.46 6.50
CA ILE A 21 -3.13 -1.52 6.36
C ILE A 21 -3.71 -1.46 4.96
N LEU A 22 -3.55 -2.55 4.22
CA LEU A 22 -4.09 -2.69 2.88
C LEU A 22 -5.36 -3.50 2.93
N SER A 23 -6.45 -2.91 2.42
CA SER A 23 -7.70 -3.64 2.24
C SER A 23 -7.69 -4.18 0.81
N LEU A 24 -7.89 -5.48 0.67
CA LEU A 24 -7.73 -6.15 -0.61
C LEU A 24 -9.08 -6.56 -1.19
N SER A 25 -9.09 -6.80 -2.50
CA SER A 25 -10.32 -7.11 -3.23
C SER A 25 -10.94 -8.44 -2.85
N ASN A 26 -10.16 -9.31 -2.21
CA ASN A 26 -10.66 -10.61 -1.76
C ASN A 26 -11.17 -10.55 -0.31
N ASP A 27 -11.47 -9.35 0.18
CA ASP A 27 -11.95 -9.08 1.52
C ASP A 27 -10.93 -9.40 2.60
N ARG A 28 -9.68 -9.54 2.22
CA ARG A 28 -8.59 -9.75 3.17
C ARG A 28 -7.92 -8.43 3.49
N THR A 29 -7.27 -8.40 4.62
CA THR A 29 -6.53 -7.23 5.06
C THR A 29 -5.08 -7.64 5.27
N PHE A 30 -4.15 -6.84 4.78
CA PHE A 30 -2.74 -7.11 4.94
C PHE A 30 -2.09 -5.95 5.70
N ILE A 31 -1.32 -6.27 6.71
CA ILE A 31 -0.64 -5.26 7.51
C ILE A 31 0.82 -5.20 7.07
N VAL A 32 1.25 -4.03 6.63
CA VAL A 32 2.60 -3.78 6.14
C VAL A 32 3.36 -3.01 7.22
N PRO A 33 4.41 -3.60 7.81
CA PRO A 33 5.19 -2.86 8.80
C PRO A 33 6.02 -1.78 8.10
N LEU A 34 5.89 -0.55 8.56
CA LEU A 34 6.52 0.58 7.88
C LEU A 34 8.01 0.67 8.13
N ASP A 35 8.53 -0.05 9.11
CA ASP A 35 9.98 -0.09 9.31
C ASP A 35 10.70 -0.78 8.15
N LYS A 36 9.98 -1.50 7.30
CA LYS A 36 10.52 -2.08 6.08
C LYS A 36 10.50 -1.09 4.92
N PHE A 37 9.77 0.00 5.07
CA PHE A 37 9.61 0.99 4.01
C PHE A 37 9.85 2.39 4.59
N LYS A 38 11.11 2.70 4.84
CA LYS A 38 11.48 3.92 5.55
C LYS A 38 11.03 5.18 4.84
N THR A 39 11.01 5.17 3.53
CA THR A 39 10.58 6.34 2.76
C THR A 39 9.12 6.66 3.06
N ILE A 40 8.28 5.64 3.13
CA ILE A 40 6.87 5.83 3.48
C ILE A 40 6.75 6.22 4.95
N GLN A 41 7.51 5.57 5.81
CA GLN A 41 7.46 5.82 7.23
C GLN A 41 7.76 7.28 7.56
N ASN A 42 8.68 7.88 6.81
CA ASN A 42 9.12 9.25 7.06
C ASN A 42 8.21 10.32 6.48
N LEU A 43 7.16 9.93 5.76
CA LEU A 43 6.19 10.89 5.26
C LEU A 43 5.37 11.46 6.42
N THR A 44 4.93 12.71 6.28
CA THR A 44 4.00 13.29 7.24
C THR A 44 2.65 12.59 7.11
N GLN A 45 1.78 12.77 8.09
CA GLN A 45 0.44 12.20 8.04
C GLN A 45 -0.29 12.63 6.77
N SER A 46 -0.21 13.91 6.45
CA SER A 46 -0.83 14.46 5.26
C SER A 46 -0.28 13.83 3.98
N GLN A 47 1.04 13.63 3.92
CA GLN A 47 1.68 13.04 2.75
C GLN A 47 1.32 11.56 2.60
N LYS A 48 1.16 10.86 3.73
CA LYS A 48 0.75 9.45 3.69
C LYS A 48 -0.65 9.30 3.13
N GLU A 49 -1.51 10.27 3.39
CA GLU A 49 -2.90 10.21 2.95
C GLU A 49 -3.06 10.65 1.50
N ASP A 50 -2.01 11.18 0.91
CA ASP A 50 -2.04 11.69 -0.45
C ASP A 50 -1.44 10.66 -1.40
N PHE A 51 -2.16 9.58 -1.60
CA PHE A 51 -1.71 8.46 -2.41
C PHE A 51 -2.69 8.15 -3.52
N GLU A 52 -2.21 7.38 -4.50
CA GLU A 52 -3.03 6.86 -5.58
C GLU A 52 -2.83 5.37 -5.70
N ILE A 53 -3.91 4.66 -5.99
CA ILE A 53 -3.84 3.24 -6.32
C ILE A 53 -3.94 3.15 -7.84
N ILE A 54 -2.91 2.58 -8.46
CA ILE A 54 -2.80 2.51 -9.91
C ILE A 54 -3.03 1.07 -10.35
N ASP A 55 -4.05 0.87 -11.16
CA ASP A 55 -4.42 -0.46 -11.71
C ASP A 55 -4.67 -1.51 -10.63
N GLY A 56 -4.96 -1.07 -9.42
CA GLY A 56 -5.23 -1.99 -8.31
C GLY A 56 -4.00 -2.68 -7.75
N GLU A 57 -2.86 -2.59 -8.44
CA GLU A 57 -1.66 -3.34 -8.06
C GLU A 57 -0.54 -2.48 -7.53
N ASN A 58 -0.59 -1.19 -7.80
CA ASN A 58 0.50 -0.29 -7.47
C ASN A 58 0.01 0.84 -6.59
N LEU A 59 0.86 1.25 -5.67
CA LEU A 59 0.57 2.34 -4.75
C LEU A 59 1.60 3.43 -4.96
N SER A 60 1.13 4.64 -5.23
CA SER A 60 1.98 5.79 -5.50
C SER A 60 1.69 6.87 -4.47
N PHE A 61 2.74 7.46 -3.91
CA PHE A 61 2.61 8.60 -3.01
C PHE A 61 3.07 9.85 -3.75
N LEU A 62 2.22 10.88 -3.76
CA LEU A 62 2.52 12.07 -4.54
C LEU A 62 3.73 12.83 -4.02
N ALA A 63 4.07 12.63 -2.75
CA ALA A 63 5.20 13.32 -2.13
C ALA A 63 6.56 12.74 -2.52
N ILE A 64 6.58 11.55 -3.09
CA ILE A 64 7.82 10.86 -3.46
C ILE A 64 7.68 10.24 -4.83
N ASP A 65 8.81 10.07 -5.50
CA ASP A 65 8.86 9.54 -6.88
C ASP A 65 9.01 8.04 -6.88
N GLU A 66 8.21 7.35 -6.07
CA GLU A 66 8.31 5.91 -5.98
C GLU A 66 6.93 5.28 -6.08
N VAL A 67 6.88 4.16 -6.78
CA VAL A 67 5.67 3.37 -6.92
C VAL A 67 5.94 2.00 -6.32
N TYR A 68 5.06 1.56 -5.44
CA TYR A 68 5.20 0.29 -4.74
C TYR A 68 4.19 -0.71 -5.29
N ASN A 69 4.67 -1.85 -5.74
CA ASN A 69 3.80 -2.91 -6.23
C ASN A 69 3.26 -3.73 -5.05
N ILE A 70 2.08 -4.30 -5.23
CA ILE A 70 1.44 -5.08 -4.17
C ILE A 70 2.32 -6.24 -3.70
N HIS A 71 3.07 -6.85 -4.62
CA HIS A 71 3.97 -7.96 -4.24
C HIS A 71 5.13 -7.47 -3.39
N GLU A 72 5.61 -6.28 -3.68
CA GLU A 72 6.66 -5.66 -2.92
C GLU A 72 6.20 -5.32 -1.51
N LEU A 73 4.98 -4.80 -1.41
CA LEU A 73 4.42 -4.40 -0.12
C LEU A 73 4.07 -5.60 0.77
N THR A 74 3.61 -6.67 0.16
CA THR A 74 3.19 -7.86 0.92
C THR A 74 4.30 -8.87 1.08
N GLY A 75 5.34 -8.79 0.28
CA GLY A 75 6.42 -9.76 0.34
C GLY A 75 6.07 -11.09 -0.33
N LEU A 76 4.96 -11.12 -1.03
CA LEU A 76 4.52 -12.34 -1.73
C LEU A 76 4.90 -12.30 -3.22
#